data_ff465dc0989fe5a94d650d2c7ffc505f
#
_entry.id   ff465dc0989fe5a94d650d2c7ffc505f
#
_cell.length_a   1.000
_cell.length_b   1.000
_cell.length_c   1.000
_cell.angle_alpha   90.00
_cell.angle_beta   90.00
_cell.angle_gamma   90.00
#
_symmetry.space_group_name_H-M   'P 1'
#
loop_
_entity.id
_entity.type
_entity.pdbx_description
1 polymer ?
#
loop_
_entity_poly.entity_id
_entity_poly.type
_entity_poly.pdbx_seq_one_letter_code
_entity_poly.pdbx_strand_id
1 'polypeptide(L)'
;MLHKNFQLHLETTNRCTLKCPACPRTVWQNLIKQPVKKADINLDDLKNFINCKSGENVETMLLCGDYGDTIYYPELFKMIKMFRHKKFKIATNGSYKTREWWAELNSMLTKDDTVTFGIDGLGKENNKYRVNADWKSIETAIDVLSKGPAKLRCQTLIFDFNHEKLNDIRKWAENKGMEWFSLKTMRFGINKDIVPKDEDNVLAHELYKDEYEQKLPMEIEPKCLTACVVTADGYFMPCDWIRNPLTFYRSELYMDKKKWIDRLKISDITLDDAFGVLEEWMENVKQKGRSGNAEILCKMKCRSC
;
A
#
# COMPACT_ATOMS: atom_id res chain seq x y z
N MET A 1 -13.43 18.09 9.41
CA MET A 1 -12.45 18.19 10.53
C MET A 1 -11.65 16.88 10.58
N LEU A 2 -10.37 16.92 10.29
CA LEU A 2 -9.51 15.73 10.37
C LEU A 2 -9.44 15.22 11.80
N HIS A 3 -9.58 13.89 11.93
CA HIS A 3 -9.36 13.23 13.20
C HIS A 3 -7.94 13.48 13.69
N LYS A 4 -7.77 13.77 14.98
CA LYS A 4 -6.46 13.67 15.64
C LYS A 4 -5.90 12.27 15.35
N ASN A 5 -4.59 12.16 15.05
CA ASN A 5 -3.89 10.94 14.75
C ASN A 5 -4.09 10.38 13.32
N PHE A 6 -3.90 11.27 12.33
CA PHE A 6 -3.96 10.86 10.92
C PHE A 6 -2.72 10.05 10.52
N GLN A 7 -2.95 8.94 9.80
CA GLN A 7 -1.89 8.15 9.19
C GLN A 7 -1.78 8.51 7.70
N LEU A 8 -0.66 9.08 7.29
CA LEU A 8 -0.38 9.35 5.90
C LEU A 8 0.29 8.14 5.25
N HIS A 9 -0.36 7.56 4.26
CA HIS A 9 0.22 6.47 3.47
C HIS A 9 1.11 7.06 2.37
N LEU A 10 2.35 6.61 2.30
CA LEU A 10 3.35 7.06 1.34
C LEU A 10 3.88 5.88 0.52
N GLU A 11 3.74 5.95 -0.78
CA GLU A 11 4.50 5.14 -1.70
C GLU A 11 5.78 5.91 -2.06
N THR A 12 6.88 5.62 -1.37
CA THR A 12 8.12 6.40 -1.48
C THR A 12 8.85 6.20 -2.79
N THR A 13 8.68 5.03 -3.39
CA THR A 13 9.33 4.62 -4.65
C THR A 13 8.51 3.54 -5.34
N ASN A 14 8.61 3.46 -6.65
CA ASN A 14 8.08 2.31 -7.41
C ASN A 14 9.16 1.27 -7.77
N ARG A 15 10.33 1.35 -7.13
CA ARG A 15 11.42 0.36 -7.30
C ARG A 15 11.16 -0.86 -6.41
N CYS A 16 11.35 -2.03 -6.97
CA CYS A 16 11.35 -3.29 -6.24
C CYS A 16 12.08 -4.35 -7.05
N THR A 17 12.79 -5.26 -6.40
CA THR A 17 13.50 -6.38 -7.05
C THR A 17 12.62 -7.60 -7.26
N LEU A 18 11.49 -7.71 -6.53
CA LEU A 18 10.61 -8.85 -6.63
C LEU A 18 9.69 -8.77 -7.86
N LYS A 19 9.18 -9.93 -8.27
CA LYS A 19 8.24 -10.12 -9.39
C LYS A 19 7.01 -10.89 -8.91
N CYS A 20 6.42 -10.48 -7.78
CA CYS A 20 5.22 -11.12 -7.23
C CYS A 20 4.09 -11.11 -8.28
N PRO A 21 3.48 -12.25 -8.62
CA PRO A 21 2.56 -12.36 -9.78
C PRO A 21 1.33 -11.46 -9.70
N ALA A 22 0.73 -11.31 -8.52
CA ALA A 22 -0.44 -10.45 -8.31
C ALA A 22 -0.10 -9.04 -7.80
N CYS A 23 1.18 -8.63 -7.83
CA CYS A 23 1.57 -7.26 -7.51
C CYS A 23 1.08 -6.30 -8.61
N PRO A 24 0.46 -5.16 -8.27
CA PRO A 24 -0.01 -4.18 -9.25
C PRO A 24 1.06 -3.78 -10.26
N ARG A 25 2.31 -3.64 -9.84
CA ARG A 25 3.44 -3.36 -10.74
C ARG A 25 3.67 -4.47 -11.77
N THR A 26 3.72 -5.72 -11.35
CA THR A 26 3.94 -6.88 -12.25
C THR A 26 2.78 -7.03 -13.21
N VAL A 27 1.56 -6.92 -12.70
CA VAL A 27 0.33 -6.96 -13.50
C VAL A 27 0.34 -5.87 -14.56
N TRP A 28 0.64 -4.63 -14.16
CA TRP A 28 0.69 -3.50 -15.09
C TRP A 28 1.77 -3.70 -16.16
N GLN A 29 2.99 -4.10 -15.77
CA GLN A 29 4.07 -4.40 -16.73
C GLN A 29 3.67 -5.48 -17.74
N ASN A 30 2.94 -6.50 -17.29
CA ASN A 30 2.46 -7.57 -18.17
C ASN A 30 1.37 -7.10 -19.14
N LEU A 31 0.50 -6.18 -18.69
CA LEU A 31 -0.58 -5.62 -19.52
C LEU A 31 -0.06 -4.70 -20.61
N ILE A 32 0.81 -3.75 -20.26
CA ILE A 32 1.31 -2.74 -21.20
C ILE A 32 2.56 -3.20 -21.97
N LYS A 33 3.13 -4.36 -21.60
CA LYS A 33 4.39 -4.89 -22.16
C LYS A 33 5.59 -3.95 -22.03
N GLN A 34 5.57 -3.09 -21.03
CA GLN A 34 6.62 -2.12 -20.75
C GLN A 34 6.92 -2.07 -19.23
N PRO A 35 8.16 -1.76 -18.84
CA PRO A 35 8.49 -1.56 -17.43
C PRO A 35 7.76 -0.31 -16.90
N VAL A 36 7.35 -0.36 -15.65
CA VAL A 36 6.85 0.82 -14.94
C VAL A 36 7.98 1.86 -14.90
N LYS A 37 7.65 3.10 -15.30
CA LYS A 37 8.60 4.23 -15.23
C LYS A 37 9.07 4.40 -13.78
N LYS A 38 10.37 4.43 -13.56
CA LYS A 38 10.94 4.65 -12.21
C LYS A 38 10.52 6.01 -11.70
N ALA A 39 9.99 6.04 -10.49
CA ALA A 39 9.66 7.25 -9.77
C ALA A 39 10.06 7.09 -8.30
N ASP A 40 10.47 8.18 -7.71
CA ASP A 40 10.79 8.32 -6.30
C ASP A 40 10.12 9.61 -5.82
N ILE A 41 9.50 9.58 -4.64
CA ILE A 41 8.87 10.79 -4.08
C ILE A 41 9.92 11.87 -3.85
N ASN A 42 9.61 13.11 -4.22
CA ASN A 42 10.46 14.25 -3.92
C ASN A 42 10.26 14.65 -2.44
N LEU A 43 11.35 14.69 -1.66
CA LEU A 43 11.28 15.01 -0.23
C LEU A 43 10.92 16.46 0.06
N ASP A 44 11.37 17.40 -0.77
CA ASP A 44 11.07 18.81 -0.55
C ASP A 44 9.59 19.08 -0.87
N ASP A 45 9.06 18.48 -1.94
CA ASP A 45 7.63 18.55 -2.25
C ASP A 45 6.80 17.94 -1.11
N LEU A 46 7.18 16.74 -0.61
CA LEU A 46 6.49 16.12 0.52
C LEU A 46 6.53 17.00 1.78
N LYS A 47 7.68 17.60 2.07
CA LYS A 47 7.83 18.49 3.21
C LYS A 47 6.91 19.70 3.09
N ASN A 48 6.88 20.35 1.91
CA ASN A 48 6.02 21.50 1.64
C ASN A 48 4.54 21.10 1.71
N PHE A 49 4.19 19.96 1.13
CA PHE A 49 2.83 19.41 1.13
C PHE A 49 2.25 19.23 2.53
N ILE A 50 3.03 18.71 3.49
CA ILE A 50 2.58 18.52 4.88
C ILE A 50 2.90 19.70 5.81
N ASN A 51 3.50 20.77 5.32
CA ASN A 51 3.77 21.98 6.10
C ASN A 51 2.53 22.90 6.18
N CYS A 52 1.47 22.37 6.80
CA CYS A 52 0.18 23.04 6.96
C CYS A 52 -0.54 22.49 8.21
N LYS A 53 -1.68 23.06 8.57
CA LYS A 53 -2.45 22.70 9.76
C LYS A 53 -2.84 21.20 9.79
N SER A 54 -3.29 20.64 8.67
CA SER A 54 -3.60 19.21 8.58
C SER A 54 -2.35 18.35 8.71
N GLY A 55 -1.20 18.82 8.21
CA GLY A 55 0.07 18.12 8.34
C GLY A 55 0.58 18.00 9.77
N GLU A 56 0.21 18.92 10.67
CA GLU A 56 0.48 18.79 12.12
C GLU A 56 -0.22 17.57 12.72
N ASN A 57 -1.41 17.21 12.21
CA ASN A 57 -2.19 16.05 12.66
C ASN A 57 -1.69 14.72 12.07
N VAL A 58 -0.75 14.72 11.13
CA VAL A 58 -0.09 13.50 10.65
C VAL A 58 0.80 12.98 11.76
N GLU A 59 0.35 11.96 12.47
CA GLU A 59 1.13 11.30 13.54
C GLU A 59 2.02 10.20 12.99
N THR A 60 1.53 9.47 12.01
CA THR A 60 2.19 8.28 11.47
C THR A 60 2.40 8.40 9.96
N MET A 61 3.59 8.07 9.51
CA MET A 61 3.92 7.84 8.11
C MET A 61 3.96 6.33 7.83
N LEU A 62 2.99 5.84 7.05
CA LEU A 62 2.96 4.45 6.58
C LEU A 62 3.71 4.36 5.25
N LEU A 63 4.91 3.82 5.29
CA LEU A 63 5.73 3.59 4.10
C LEU A 63 5.41 2.21 3.52
N CYS A 64 4.47 2.16 2.60
CA CYS A 64 4.02 0.93 1.96
C CYS A 64 3.68 1.23 0.50
N GLY A 65 4.31 0.56 -0.44
CA GLY A 65 4.09 0.79 -1.87
C GLY A 65 3.27 -0.31 -2.54
N ASP A 66 2.36 0.07 -3.42
CA ASP A 66 1.70 -0.84 -4.34
C ASP A 66 2.62 -1.24 -5.50
N TYR A 67 3.45 -0.30 -5.94
CA TYR A 67 4.35 -0.49 -7.07
C TYR A 67 5.80 -0.72 -6.68
N GLY A 68 6.19 -0.37 -5.46
CA GLY A 68 7.56 -0.46 -4.98
C GLY A 68 7.71 -1.02 -3.58
N ASP A 69 8.94 -1.00 -3.10
CA ASP A 69 9.25 -1.32 -1.71
C ASP A 69 10.15 -0.22 -1.15
N THR A 70 9.76 0.31 -0.03
CA THR A 70 10.36 1.52 0.56
C THR A 70 11.86 1.41 0.84
N ILE A 71 12.38 0.19 1.07
CA ILE A 71 13.83 -0.01 1.28
C ILE A 71 14.67 0.33 0.04
N TYR A 72 14.05 0.42 -1.14
CA TYR A 72 14.75 0.84 -2.38
C TYR A 72 14.64 2.34 -2.65
N TYR A 73 13.99 3.10 -1.79
CA TYR A 73 13.96 4.55 -1.88
C TYR A 73 15.33 5.13 -1.53
N PRO A 74 15.98 5.88 -2.44
CA PRO A 74 17.36 6.34 -2.23
C PRO A 74 17.51 7.28 -1.03
N GLU A 75 16.49 8.08 -0.74
CA GLU A 75 16.52 9.06 0.34
C GLU A 75 15.79 8.61 1.60
N LEU A 76 15.59 7.29 1.81
CA LEU A 76 14.86 6.77 2.97
C LEU A 76 15.41 7.28 4.31
N PHE A 77 16.72 7.25 4.48
CA PHE A 77 17.36 7.70 5.73
C PHE A 77 17.23 9.21 5.94
N LYS A 78 17.32 9.99 4.86
CA LYS A 78 17.08 11.44 4.90
C LYS A 78 15.61 11.72 5.26
N MET A 79 14.65 10.98 4.70
CA MET A 79 13.23 11.07 5.04
C MET A 79 12.99 10.79 6.52
N ILE A 80 13.53 9.68 7.06
CA ILE A 80 13.39 9.32 8.47
C ILE A 80 13.96 10.41 9.38
N LYS A 81 15.13 10.95 9.06
CA LYS A 81 15.74 12.05 9.80
C LYS A 81 14.88 13.32 9.76
N MET A 82 14.40 13.69 8.57
CA MET A 82 13.59 14.90 8.35
C MET A 82 12.27 14.87 9.13
N PHE A 83 11.64 13.71 9.22
CA PHE A 83 10.33 13.54 9.85
C PHE A 83 10.39 12.75 11.15
N ARG A 84 11.53 12.78 11.87
CA ARG A 84 11.73 11.96 13.10
C ARG A 84 10.73 12.23 14.23
N HIS A 85 10.08 13.37 14.21
CA HIS A 85 8.97 13.69 15.12
C HIS A 85 7.66 12.94 14.80
N LYS A 86 7.60 12.23 13.69
CA LYS A 86 6.49 11.34 13.30
C LYS A 86 6.86 9.88 13.58
N LYS A 87 5.87 9.00 13.74
CA LYS A 87 6.04 7.55 13.82
C LYS A 87 6.14 6.96 12.40
N PHE A 88 6.95 5.94 12.24
CA PHE A 88 7.08 5.22 10.97
C PHE A 88 6.52 3.81 11.06
N LYS A 89 5.69 3.44 10.10
CA LYS A 89 5.29 2.06 9.81
C LYS A 89 5.87 1.69 8.45
N ILE A 90 6.87 0.82 8.44
CA ILE A 90 7.60 0.43 7.23
C ILE A 90 7.16 -0.96 6.81
N ALA A 91 6.56 -1.10 5.62
CA ALA A 91 6.25 -2.39 5.02
C ALA A 91 7.32 -2.75 3.99
N THR A 92 7.88 -3.95 4.07
CA THR A 92 8.96 -4.38 3.18
C THR A 92 8.95 -5.88 2.91
N ASN A 93 9.56 -6.26 1.78
CA ASN A 93 9.90 -7.65 1.49
C ASN A 93 11.23 -8.10 2.13
N GLY A 94 12.05 -7.18 2.63
CA GLY A 94 13.30 -7.46 3.33
C GLY A 94 14.48 -7.95 2.48
N SER A 95 14.35 -8.01 1.14
CA SER A 95 15.37 -8.62 0.28
C SER A 95 16.47 -7.66 -0.16
N TYR A 96 17.68 -8.20 -0.40
CA TYR A 96 18.82 -7.55 -1.06
C TYR A 96 19.40 -6.28 -0.40
N LYS A 97 19.25 -6.12 0.90
CA LYS A 97 20.00 -5.12 1.65
C LYS A 97 21.07 -5.80 2.50
N THR A 98 22.20 -5.09 2.74
CA THR A 98 23.30 -5.60 3.56
C THR A 98 23.00 -5.49 5.04
N ARG A 99 23.76 -6.19 5.88
CA ARG A 99 23.67 -6.10 7.34
C ARG A 99 23.92 -4.67 7.83
N GLU A 100 24.90 -3.98 7.23
CA GLU A 100 25.28 -2.61 7.59
C GLU A 100 24.14 -1.64 7.29
N TRP A 101 23.46 -1.80 6.14
CA TRP A 101 22.31 -1.00 5.77
C TRP A 101 21.17 -1.17 6.80
N TRP A 102 20.89 -2.42 7.20
CA TRP A 102 19.88 -2.69 8.22
C TRP A 102 20.27 -2.15 9.59
N ALA A 103 21.57 -2.20 9.95
CA ALA A 103 22.08 -1.63 11.19
C ALA A 103 21.94 -0.10 11.20
N GLU A 104 22.19 0.57 10.08
CA GLU A 104 21.95 2.01 9.95
C GLU A 104 20.46 2.34 10.08
N LEU A 105 19.56 1.61 9.40
CA LEU A 105 18.12 1.80 9.59
C LEU A 105 17.73 1.60 11.05
N ASN A 106 18.20 0.52 11.69
CA ASN A 106 17.90 0.19 13.08
C ASN A 106 18.31 1.31 14.07
N SER A 107 19.44 1.96 13.82
CA SER A 107 19.92 3.08 14.65
C SER A 107 19.02 4.32 14.59
N MET A 108 18.18 4.44 13.58
CA MET A 108 17.27 5.57 13.39
C MET A 108 15.86 5.29 13.90
N LEU A 109 15.51 4.02 14.09
CA LEU A 109 14.17 3.62 14.54
C LEU A 109 14.02 3.76 16.05
N THR A 110 12.78 3.90 16.50
CA THR A 110 12.39 4.00 17.91
C THR A 110 11.35 2.95 18.28
N LYS A 111 11.02 2.83 19.57
CA LYS A 111 9.97 1.93 20.08
C LYS A 111 8.56 2.22 19.52
N ASP A 112 8.36 3.40 18.98
CA ASP A 112 7.08 3.81 18.40
C ASP A 112 6.96 3.46 16.93
N ASP A 113 8.07 3.04 16.31
CA ASP A 113 8.11 2.62 14.90
C ASP A 113 7.80 1.13 14.76
N THR A 114 7.35 0.75 13.57
CA THR A 114 7.03 -0.65 13.24
C THR A 114 7.64 -1.02 11.90
N VAL A 115 8.28 -2.19 11.81
CA VAL A 115 8.70 -2.77 10.53
C VAL A 115 7.92 -4.06 10.28
N THR A 116 7.19 -4.10 9.17
CA THR A 116 6.36 -5.25 8.78
C THR A 116 7.01 -5.95 7.59
N PHE A 117 7.39 -7.20 7.79
CA PHE A 117 7.91 -8.07 6.73
C PHE A 117 6.78 -8.84 6.06
N GLY A 118 6.73 -8.79 4.72
CA GLY A 118 5.82 -9.64 3.94
C GLY A 118 6.44 -11.02 3.72
N ILE A 119 5.92 -12.06 4.38
CA ILE A 119 6.44 -13.43 4.33
C ILE A 119 5.28 -14.39 4.11
N ASP A 120 5.29 -15.06 2.94
CA ASP A 120 4.19 -15.92 2.51
C ASP A 120 4.58 -17.41 2.50
N GLY A 121 5.79 -17.73 3.01
CA GLY A 121 6.33 -19.09 3.19
C GLY A 121 7.73 -19.02 3.80
N LEU A 122 8.25 -20.14 4.27
CA LEU A 122 9.59 -20.22 4.85
C LEU A 122 10.63 -20.68 3.83
N GLY A 123 11.81 -20.07 3.86
CA GLY A 123 12.90 -20.43 2.93
C GLY A 123 12.49 -20.24 1.48
N LYS A 124 12.71 -21.27 0.68
CA LYS A 124 12.39 -21.29 -0.76
C LYS A 124 10.89 -21.22 -1.05
N GLU A 125 10.03 -21.58 -0.10
CA GLU A 125 8.57 -21.50 -0.28
C GLU A 125 8.08 -20.06 -0.42
N ASN A 126 8.75 -19.11 0.23
CA ASN A 126 8.44 -17.69 0.09
C ASN A 126 8.52 -17.22 -1.39
N ASN A 127 9.40 -17.83 -2.18
CA ASN A 127 9.54 -17.52 -3.59
C ASN A 127 8.39 -18.04 -4.48
N LYS A 128 7.48 -18.87 -3.96
CA LYS A 128 6.29 -19.27 -4.72
C LYS A 128 5.42 -18.07 -5.08
N TYR A 129 5.32 -17.09 -4.19
CA TYR A 129 4.65 -15.83 -4.47
C TYR A 129 5.63 -14.66 -4.58
N ARG A 130 6.59 -14.55 -3.66
CA ARG A 130 7.57 -13.46 -3.63
C ARG A 130 8.76 -13.77 -4.57
N VAL A 131 8.44 -13.95 -5.85
CA VAL A 131 9.43 -14.32 -6.87
C VAL A 131 10.64 -13.38 -6.83
N ASN A 132 11.85 -13.94 -6.80
CA ASN A 132 13.14 -13.29 -6.59
C ASN A 132 13.40 -12.80 -5.15
N ALA A 133 12.69 -13.27 -4.14
CA ALA A 133 13.08 -12.95 -2.77
C ALA A 133 14.39 -13.66 -2.38
N ASP A 134 15.25 -12.94 -1.68
CA ASP A 134 16.46 -13.49 -1.08
C ASP A 134 16.22 -13.79 0.40
N TRP A 135 15.99 -15.06 0.72
CA TRP A 135 15.65 -15.48 2.07
C TRP A 135 16.76 -15.16 3.08
N LYS A 136 18.02 -15.34 2.71
CA LYS A 136 19.16 -15.05 3.57
C LYS A 136 19.23 -13.56 3.94
N SER A 137 18.95 -12.70 2.99
CA SER A 137 18.85 -11.25 3.23
C SER A 137 17.70 -10.90 4.17
N ILE A 138 16.54 -11.56 4.02
CA ILE A 138 15.39 -11.38 4.90
C ILE A 138 15.73 -11.79 6.34
N GLU A 139 16.34 -12.95 6.54
CA GLU A 139 16.77 -13.40 7.86
C GLU A 139 17.81 -12.46 8.48
N THR A 140 18.74 -11.93 7.67
CA THR A 140 19.70 -10.92 8.11
C THR A 140 19.02 -9.65 8.59
N ALA A 141 18.02 -9.18 7.86
CA ALA A 141 17.23 -8.00 8.22
C ALA A 141 16.54 -8.18 9.57
N ILE A 142 15.87 -9.31 9.75
CA ILE A 142 15.15 -9.65 10.99
C ILE A 142 16.13 -9.78 12.16
N ASP A 143 17.27 -10.48 11.97
CA ASP A 143 18.29 -10.63 13.00
C ASP A 143 18.86 -9.29 13.49
N VAL A 144 19.05 -8.34 12.58
CA VAL A 144 19.54 -7.00 12.94
C VAL A 144 18.46 -6.18 13.65
N LEU A 145 17.27 -6.14 13.09
CA LEU A 145 16.19 -5.29 13.59
C LEU A 145 15.59 -5.82 14.91
N SER A 146 15.61 -7.14 15.16
CA SER A 146 15.14 -7.72 16.42
C SER A 146 15.96 -7.32 17.65
N LYS A 147 17.15 -6.78 17.45
CA LYS A 147 18.04 -6.24 18.51
C LYS A 147 17.80 -4.75 18.76
N GLY A 148 16.94 -4.12 17.99
CA GLY A 148 16.62 -2.71 18.07
C GLY A 148 15.31 -2.41 18.80
N PRO A 149 14.93 -1.14 18.85
CA PRO A 149 13.75 -0.71 19.59
C PRO A 149 12.42 -0.85 18.84
N ALA A 150 12.44 -0.96 17.50
CA ALA A 150 11.22 -0.98 16.71
C ALA A 150 10.42 -2.28 16.86
N LYS A 151 9.12 -2.18 16.76
CA LYS A 151 8.23 -3.36 16.74
C LYS A 151 8.35 -4.08 15.41
N LEU A 152 8.58 -5.39 15.45
CA LEU A 152 8.63 -6.21 14.24
C LEU A 152 7.31 -6.98 14.04
N ARG A 153 6.86 -7.01 12.79
CA ARG A 153 5.64 -7.72 12.40
C ARG A 153 5.90 -8.61 11.18
N CYS A 154 5.26 -9.75 11.15
CA CYS A 154 5.23 -10.65 10.00
C CYS A 154 3.82 -10.68 9.43
N GLN A 155 3.65 -10.19 8.20
CA GLN A 155 2.41 -10.26 7.44
C GLN A 155 2.47 -11.40 6.45
N THR A 156 1.50 -12.32 6.51
CA THR A 156 1.35 -13.42 5.57
C THR A 156 0.08 -13.23 4.74
N LEU A 157 0.21 -13.25 3.41
CA LEU A 157 -0.93 -13.38 2.52
C LEU A 157 -1.28 -14.87 2.38
N ILE A 158 -2.58 -15.18 2.47
CA ILE A 158 -3.05 -16.56 2.42
C ILE A 158 -3.22 -17.00 0.98
N PHE A 159 -2.54 -18.07 0.61
CA PHE A 159 -2.56 -18.71 -0.71
C PHE A 159 -2.80 -20.22 -0.59
N ASP A 160 -3.15 -20.86 -1.68
CA ASP A 160 -3.34 -22.32 -1.75
C ASP A 160 -2.09 -23.10 -1.30
N PHE A 161 -0.90 -22.60 -1.60
CA PHE A 161 0.35 -23.26 -1.26
C PHE A 161 0.78 -23.12 0.21
N ASN A 162 0.20 -22.17 0.97
CA ASN A 162 0.62 -21.89 2.34
C ASN A 162 -0.49 -21.99 3.38
N HIS A 163 -1.76 -22.16 3.01
CA HIS A 163 -2.89 -22.11 3.96
C HIS A 163 -2.79 -23.16 5.08
N GLU A 164 -2.26 -24.36 4.77
CA GLU A 164 -2.02 -25.41 5.78
C GLU A 164 -0.77 -25.14 6.64
N LYS A 165 0.13 -24.24 6.20
CA LYS A 165 1.41 -23.94 6.84
C LYS A 165 1.41 -22.62 7.62
N LEU A 166 0.26 -21.97 7.75
CA LEU A 166 0.16 -20.69 8.45
C LEU A 166 0.65 -20.76 9.89
N ASN A 167 0.38 -21.88 10.56
CA ASN A 167 0.83 -22.11 11.95
C ASN A 167 2.36 -22.23 12.05
N ASP A 168 3.02 -22.82 11.06
CA ASP A 168 4.49 -22.94 11.03
C ASP A 168 5.12 -21.57 10.78
N ILE A 169 4.56 -20.77 9.86
CA ILE A 169 5.00 -19.39 9.61
C ILE A 169 4.81 -18.55 10.87
N ARG A 170 3.66 -18.69 11.55
CA ARG A 170 3.38 -17.98 12.79
C ARG A 170 4.41 -18.33 13.87
N LYS A 171 4.61 -19.62 14.17
CA LYS A 171 5.60 -20.08 15.17
C LYS A 171 7.01 -19.59 14.85
N TRP A 172 7.40 -19.63 13.56
CA TRP A 172 8.68 -19.13 13.14
C TRP A 172 8.81 -17.61 13.39
N ALA A 173 7.79 -16.83 13.07
CA ALA A 173 7.77 -15.39 13.28
C ALA A 173 7.82 -15.03 14.78
N GLU A 174 7.02 -15.69 15.62
CA GLU A 174 7.01 -15.52 17.07
C GLU A 174 8.37 -15.87 17.70
N ASN A 175 9.03 -16.93 17.23
CA ASN A 175 10.39 -17.31 17.67
C ASN A 175 11.46 -16.26 17.25
N LYS A 176 11.19 -15.44 16.24
CA LYS A 176 12.02 -14.30 15.82
C LYS A 176 11.64 -12.99 16.52
N GLY A 177 10.72 -13.01 17.47
CA GLY A 177 10.26 -11.83 18.20
C GLY A 177 9.30 -10.94 17.38
N MET A 178 8.67 -11.47 16.35
CA MET A 178 7.71 -10.74 15.51
C MET A 178 6.27 -11.02 15.91
N GLU A 179 5.44 -9.99 15.90
CA GLU A 179 3.97 -10.16 15.92
C GLU A 179 3.53 -10.67 14.55
N TRP A 180 2.83 -11.81 14.51
CA TRP A 180 2.32 -12.38 13.25
C TRP A 180 0.85 -12.07 13.03
N PHE A 181 0.49 -11.81 11.77
CA PHE A 181 -0.89 -11.75 11.29
C PHE A 181 -1.00 -12.18 9.83
N SER A 182 -2.17 -12.66 9.45
CA SER A 182 -2.47 -13.04 8.07
C SER A 182 -3.55 -12.17 7.46
N LEU A 183 -3.51 -12.03 6.15
CA LEU A 183 -4.51 -11.32 5.36
C LEU A 183 -5.00 -12.21 4.23
N LYS A 184 -6.31 -12.26 4.06
CA LYS A 184 -6.91 -12.73 2.81
C LYS A 184 -6.60 -11.69 1.73
N THR A 185 -6.14 -12.12 0.57
CA THR A 185 -5.85 -11.19 -0.52
C THR A 185 -6.93 -11.26 -1.58
N MET A 186 -7.38 -10.12 -2.05
CA MET A 186 -8.40 -9.97 -3.10
C MET A 186 -7.78 -9.75 -4.49
N ARG A 187 -6.46 -9.94 -4.64
CA ARG A 187 -5.72 -9.62 -5.88
C ARG A 187 -5.73 -10.76 -6.92
N PHE A 188 -6.62 -11.74 -6.79
CA PHE A 188 -6.54 -13.03 -7.49
C PHE A 188 -7.12 -13.12 -8.88
N GLY A 189 -7.83 -12.16 -9.38
CA GLY A 189 -8.47 -12.25 -10.69
C GLY A 189 -7.54 -12.38 -11.90
N ILE A 190 -6.22 -12.45 -11.70
CA ILE A 190 -5.23 -12.30 -12.77
C ILE A 190 -4.35 -13.52 -12.96
N ASN A 191 -4.21 -14.38 -11.97
CA ASN A 191 -3.41 -15.59 -12.08
C ASN A 191 -4.08 -16.78 -11.39
N LYS A 192 -4.62 -17.69 -12.20
CA LYS A 192 -5.35 -18.90 -11.73
C LYS A 192 -4.47 -19.89 -10.94
N ASP A 193 -3.15 -19.77 -11.06
CA ASP A 193 -2.20 -20.70 -10.43
C ASP A 193 -1.88 -20.33 -8.97
N ILE A 194 -2.39 -19.19 -8.47
CA ILE A 194 -2.09 -18.67 -7.12
C ILE A 194 -3.40 -18.31 -6.39
N VAL A 195 -4.37 -19.17 -6.47
CA VAL A 195 -5.69 -18.96 -5.84
C VAL A 195 -5.71 -19.58 -4.44
N PRO A 196 -6.24 -18.90 -3.41
CA PRO A 196 -6.59 -19.57 -2.16
C PRO A 196 -7.73 -20.55 -2.41
N LYS A 197 -7.71 -21.70 -1.73
CA LYS A 197 -8.83 -22.67 -1.70
C LYS A 197 -10.07 -22.17 -0.96
N ASP A 198 -10.08 -20.94 -0.52
CA ASP A 198 -11.21 -20.37 0.18
C ASP A 198 -12.31 -20.04 -0.85
N GLU A 199 -13.34 -20.88 -0.93
CA GLU A 199 -14.49 -20.71 -1.83
C GLU A 199 -15.12 -19.32 -1.71
N ASP A 200 -15.11 -18.73 -0.51
CA ASP A 200 -15.59 -17.35 -0.28
C ASP A 200 -14.80 -16.27 -1.04
N ASN A 201 -13.53 -16.50 -1.35
CA ASN A 201 -12.72 -15.55 -2.11
C ASN A 201 -12.90 -15.69 -3.63
N VAL A 202 -13.18 -16.88 -4.13
CA VAL A 202 -13.51 -17.13 -5.55
C VAL A 202 -14.90 -16.58 -5.86
N LEU A 203 -15.87 -16.87 -5.00
CA LEU A 203 -17.23 -16.33 -5.09
C LEU A 203 -17.26 -14.80 -5.02
N ALA A 204 -16.48 -14.19 -4.13
CA ALA A 204 -16.39 -12.73 -4.06
C ALA A 204 -15.93 -12.12 -5.38
N HIS A 205 -15.01 -12.77 -6.12
CA HIS A 205 -14.53 -12.25 -7.40
C HIS A 205 -15.55 -12.40 -8.52
N GLU A 206 -16.33 -13.45 -8.54
CA GLU A 206 -17.41 -13.67 -9.53
C GLU A 206 -18.64 -12.83 -9.21
N LEU A 207 -19.03 -12.72 -7.93
CA LEU A 207 -20.13 -11.87 -7.48
C LEU A 207 -19.87 -10.37 -7.73
N TYR A 208 -18.60 -9.94 -7.67
CA TYR A 208 -18.23 -8.57 -7.94
C TYR A 208 -18.45 -8.15 -9.40
N LYS A 209 -18.41 -9.10 -10.36
CA LYS A 209 -18.44 -8.77 -11.78
C LYS A 209 -19.80 -8.30 -12.25
N ASP A 210 -20.86 -8.94 -11.81
CA ASP A 210 -22.22 -8.68 -12.31
C ASP A 210 -22.99 -7.64 -11.47
N GLU A 211 -22.85 -7.65 -10.14
CA GLU A 211 -23.58 -6.75 -9.25
C GLU A 211 -23.10 -5.30 -9.34
N TYR A 212 -21.79 -5.07 -9.52
CA TYR A 212 -21.22 -3.72 -9.55
C TYR A 212 -21.13 -3.11 -10.95
N GLU A 213 -21.22 -3.92 -12.01
CA GLU A 213 -21.35 -3.43 -13.37
C GLU A 213 -22.78 -2.89 -13.65
N GLN A 214 -23.77 -3.28 -12.86
CA GLN A 214 -25.12 -2.76 -12.97
C GLN A 214 -25.18 -1.28 -12.56
N LYS A 215 -25.84 -0.47 -13.37
CA LYS A 215 -26.10 0.96 -13.10
C LYS A 215 -27.27 1.13 -12.13
N LEU A 216 -27.20 0.49 -10.98
CA LEU A 216 -28.22 0.60 -9.94
C LEU A 216 -27.88 1.73 -8.97
N PRO A 217 -28.83 2.59 -8.62
CA PRO A 217 -28.67 3.56 -7.54
C PRO A 217 -28.31 2.87 -6.22
N MET A 218 -27.34 3.42 -5.49
CA MET A 218 -26.96 2.95 -4.17
C MET A 218 -26.41 4.08 -3.32
N GLU A 219 -26.56 3.96 -2.01
CA GLU A 219 -25.91 4.86 -1.06
C GLU A 219 -24.43 4.48 -0.95
N ILE A 220 -23.56 5.48 -1.08
CA ILE A 220 -22.11 5.34 -0.94
C ILE A 220 -21.64 6.30 0.13
N GLU A 221 -20.89 5.79 1.11
CA GLU A 221 -20.20 6.58 2.11
C GLU A 221 -18.68 6.54 1.87
N PRO A 222 -18.12 7.53 1.16
CA PRO A 222 -16.73 7.53 0.80
C PRO A 222 -15.81 7.60 2.01
N LYS A 223 -14.79 6.72 2.06
CA LYS A 223 -13.78 6.65 3.13
C LYS A 223 -12.44 7.25 2.70
N CYS A 224 -12.45 8.15 1.73
CA CYS A 224 -11.26 8.72 1.11
C CYS A 224 -10.29 9.37 2.11
N LEU A 225 -10.80 10.08 3.12
CA LEU A 225 -9.97 10.74 4.13
C LEU A 225 -9.20 9.77 5.05
N THR A 226 -9.57 8.50 5.09
CA THR A 226 -8.90 7.48 5.93
C THR A 226 -8.00 6.53 5.15
N ALA A 227 -8.06 6.56 3.83
CA ALA A 227 -7.39 5.62 2.93
C ALA A 227 -6.54 6.30 1.84
N CYS A 228 -6.37 7.63 1.93
CA CYS A 228 -5.59 8.39 0.96
C CYS A 228 -4.10 8.02 0.97
N VAL A 229 -3.46 8.16 -0.18
CA VAL A 229 -2.06 7.81 -0.38
C VAL A 229 -1.33 8.86 -1.22
N VAL A 230 -0.10 9.20 -0.85
CA VAL A 230 0.83 9.93 -1.71
C VAL A 230 1.63 8.93 -2.53
N THR A 231 1.62 9.09 -3.84
CA THR A 231 2.28 8.19 -4.77
C THR A 231 3.74 8.56 -5.01
N ALA A 232 4.54 7.61 -5.47
CA ALA A 232 5.97 7.84 -5.78
C ALA A 232 6.20 8.90 -6.88
N ASP A 233 5.22 9.13 -7.74
CA ASP A 233 5.25 10.15 -8.79
C ASP A 233 4.60 11.48 -8.35
N GLY A 234 4.33 11.63 -7.05
CA GLY A 234 3.98 12.91 -6.44
C GLY A 234 2.51 13.31 -6.53
N TYR A 235 1.59 12.36 -6.54
CA TYR A 235 0.16 12.66 -6.48
C TYR A 235 -0.47 12.22 -5.17
N PHE A 236 -1.39 13.01 -4.65
CA PHE A 236 -2.22 12.65 -3.50
C PHE A 236 -3.51 12.00 -4.00
N MET A 237 -3.70 10.73 -3.73
CA MET A 237 -4.81 9.94 -4.24
C MET A 237 -5.87 9.74 -3.17
N PRO A 238 -7.17 9.77 -3.54
CA PRO A 238 -8.28 9.62 -2.60
C PRO A 238 -8.25 8.29 -1.84
N CYS A 239 -7.75 7.24 -2.47
CA CYS A 239 -7.71 5.93 -1.85
C CYS A 239 -6.74 5.02 -2.61
N ASP A 240 -6.15 4.08 -1.86
CA ASP A 240 -5.23 3.08 -2.36
C ASP A 240 -5.87 2.14 -3.41
N TRP A 241 -7.15 1.79 -3.21
CA TRP A 241 -7.88 0.91 -4.11
C TRP A 241 -8.08 1.47 -5.52
N ILE A 242 -8.29 2.79 -5.66
CA ILE A 242 -8.51 3.40 -6.97
C ILE A 242 -7.25 3.38 -7.84
N ARG A 243 -6.07 3.18 -7.25
CA ARG A 243 -4.80 3.05 -7.95
C ARG A 243 -4.59 1.71 -8.64
N ASN A 244 -5.47 0.74 -8.44
CA ASN A 244 -5.35 -0.53 -9.17
C ASN A 244 -5.32 -0.24 -10.68
N PRO A 245 -4.28 -0.71 -11.43
CA PRO A 245 -4.12 -0.39 -12.84
C PRO A 245 -5.30 -0.80 -13.72
N LEU A 246 -6.05 -1.83 -13.32
CA LEU A 246 -7.22 -2.31 -14.06
C LEU A 246 -8.42 -1.36 -13.98
N THR A 247 -8.46 -0.51 -12.96
CA THR A 247 -9.57 0.40 -12.69
C THR A 247 -9.17 1.87 -12.82
N PHE A 248 -7.96 2.24 -12.40
CA PHE A 248 -7.49 3.62 -12.35
C PHE A 248 -7.61 4.34 -13.70
N TYR A 249 -7.08 3.75 -14.77
CA TYR A 249 -7.07 4.37 -16.09
C TYR A 249 -8.44 4.46 -16.75
N ARG A 250 -9.45 3.83 -16.16
CA ARG A 250 -10.86 3.90 -16.57
C ARG A 250 -11.69 4.75 -15.61
N SER A 251 -11.14 5.16 -14.50
CA SER A 251 -11.83 5.97 -13.49
C SER A 251 -11.98 7.41 -13.96
N GLU A 252 -13.02 8.08 -13.50
CA GLU A 252 -13.20 9.52 -13.72
C GLU A 252 -12.04 10.34 -13.17
N LEU A 253 -11.44 9.88 -12.07
CA LEU A 253 -10.27 10.52 -11.49
C LEU A 253 -9.13 10.69 -12.50
N TYR A 254 -8.94 9.70 -13.38
CA TYR A 254 -7.94 9.73 -14.43
C TYR A 254 -8.47 10.32 -15.75
N MET A 255 -9.72 10.05 -16.10
CA MET A 255 -10.29 10.50 -17.39
C MET A 255 -10.50 12.02 -17.42
N ASP A 256 -10.93 12.62 -16.32
CA ASP A 256 -11.04 14.07 -16.17
C ASP A 256 -9.89 14.61 -15.30
N LYS A 257 -8.67 14.55 -15.85
CA LYS A 257 -7.43 14.91 -15.14
C LYS A 257 -7.46 16.31 -14.59
N LYS A 258 -7.90 17.30 -15.37
CA LYS A 258 -7.94 18.72 -14.98
C LYS A 258 -8.87 18.97 -13.81
N LYS A 259 -9.97 18.23 -13.76
CA LYS A 259 -10.93 18.34 -12.66
C LYS A 259 -10.41 17.74 -11.36
N TRP A 260 -9.63 16.66 -11.44
CA TRP A 260 -9.25 15.86 -10.27
C TRP A 260 -7.75 15.73 -10.07
N ILE A 261 -7.10 14.82 -10.81
CA ILE A 261 -5.74 14.39 -10.49
C ILE A 261 -4.69 15.49 -10.63
N ASP A 262 -4.84 16.40 -11.63
CA ASP A 262 -3.90 17.50 -11.82
C ASP A 262 -3.95 18.51 -10.66
N ARG A 263 -5.06 18.56 -9.92
CA ARG A 263 -5.23 19.37 -8.69
C ARG A 263 -4.68 18.70 -7.43
N LEU A 264 -4.19 17.47 -7.52
CA LEU A 264 -3.71 16.65 -6.41
C LEU A 264 -2.20 16.39 -6.47
N LYS A 265 -1.47 17.19 -7.22
CA LYS A 265 -0.01 17.10 -7.33
C LYS A 265 0.64 17.77 -6.13
N ILE A 266 1.39 17.05 -5.33
CA ILE A 266 1.94 17.52 -4.04
C ILE A 266 2.99 18.61 -4.17
N SER A 267 3.58 18.81 -5.36
CA SER A 267 4.49 19.95 -5.62
C SER A 267 3.76 21.29 -5.67
N ASP A 268 2.45 21.30 -5.88
CA ASP A 268 1.68 22.49 -6.24
C ASP A 268 0.66 22.87 -5.16
N ILE A 269 0.42 22.02 -4.17
CA ILE A 269 -0.62 22.17 -3.14
C ILE A 269 -0.13 21.76 -1.77
N THR A 270 -0.85 22.17 -0.73
CA THR A 270 -0.71 21.66 0.65
C THR A 270 -1.68 20.50 0.90
N LEU A 271 -1.50 19.80 2.03
CA LEU A 271 -2.41 18.76 2.48
C LEU A 271 -3.82 19.35 2.79
N ASP A 272 -3.90 20.59 3.26
CA ASP A 272 -5.18 21.28 3.49
C ASP A 272 -5.93 21.48 2.16
N ASP A 273 -5.23 21.93 1.10
CA ASP A 273 -5.81 22.09 -0.24
C ASP A 273 -6.27 20.76 -0.82
N ALA A 274 -5.44 19.72 -0.66
CA ALA A 274 -5.77 18.36 -1.13
C ALA A 274 -7.04 17.82 -0.48
N PHE A 275 -7.26 18.09 0.80
CA PHE A 275 -8.50 17.69 1.46
C PHE A 275 -9.73 18.41 0.92
N GLY A 276 -9.61 19.68 0.53
CA GLY A 276 -10.69 20.39 -0.16
C GLY A 276 -11.09 19.70 -1.47
N VAL A 277 -10.10 19.27 -2.27
CA VAL A 277 -10.34 18.50 -3.50
C VAL A 277 -10.96 17.13 -3.20
N LEU A 278 -10.54 16.46 -2.12
CA LEU A 278 -11.15 15.18 -1.70
C LEU A 278 -12.59 15.32 -1.24
N GLU A 279 -12.95 16.40 -0.58
CA GLU A 279 -14.35 16.68 -0.20
C GLU A 279 -15.22 16.84 -1.44
N GLU A 280 -14.77 17.59 -2.45
CA GLU A 280 -15.45 17.69 -3.75
C GLU A 280 -15.58 16.32 -4.43
N TRP A 281 -14.52 15.52 -4.41
CA TRP A 281 -14.52 14.15 -4.95
C TRP A 281 -15.51 13.24 -4.22
N MET A 282 -15.54 13.26 -2.89
CA MET A 282 -16.47 12.46 -2.09
C MET A 282 -17.92 12.80 -2.38
N GLU A 283 -18.25 14.09 -2.51
CA GLU A 283 -19.60 14.51 -2.88
C GLU A 283 -19.98 14.06 -4.29
N ASN A 284 -19.05 14.17 -5.27
CA ASN A 284 -19.25 13.63 -6.61
C ASN A 284 -19.53 12.10 -6.60
N VAL A 285 -18.78 11.34 -5.79
CA VAL A 285 -18.98 9.88 -5.64
C VAL A 285 -20.35 9.57 -5.05
N LYS A 286 -20.81 10.32 -4.04
CA LYS A 286 -22.17 10.17 -3.46
C LYS A 286 -23.26 10.43 -4.49
N GLN A 287 -23.17 11.53 -5.24
CA GLN A 287 -24.14 11.89 -6.28
C GLN A 287 -24.20 10.82 -7.37
N LYS A 288 -23.03 10.30 -7.77
CA LYS A 288 -22.96 9.20 -8.75
C LYS A 288 -23.47 7.88 -8.19
N GLY A 289 -23.32 7.63 -6.91
CA GLY A 289 -23.94 6.49 -6.24
C GLY A 289 -25.47 6.54 -6.39
N ARG A 290 -26.07 7.66 -6.03
CA ARG A 290 -27.55 7.88 -6.14
C ARG A 290 -28.07 7.76 -7.57
N SER A 291 -27.26 8.14 -8.56
CA SER A 291 -27.62 7.98 -10.00
C SER A 291 -27.23 6.62 -10.60
N GLY A 292 -26.62 5.71 -9.83
CA GLY A 292 -26.14 4.40 -10.31
C GLY A 292 -24.84 4.45 -11.11
N ASN A 293 -24.21 5.63 -11.26
CA ASN A 293 -23.02 5.84 -12.10
C ASN A 293 -21.69 5.95 -11.34
N ALA A 294 -21.65 5.57 -10.07
CA ALA A 294 -20.41 5.61 -9.29
C ALA A 294 -19.38 4.60 -9.81
N GLU A 295 -18.12 4.92 -9.55
CA GLU A 295 -16.99 4.02 -9.83
C GLU A 295 -17.18 2.65 -9.17
N ILE A 296 -16.86 1.58 -9.90
CA ILE A 296 -17.01 0.20 -9.42
C ILE A 296 -16.32 0.01 -8.08
N LEU A 297 -15.10 0.53 -7.91
CA LEU A 297 -14.38 0.42 -6.64
C LEU A 297 -15.06 1.16 -5.49
N CYS A 298 -15.67 2.31 -5.76
CA CYS A 298 -16.43 3.05 -4.73
C CYS A 298 -17.69 2.27 -4.32
N LYS A 299 -18.39 1.65 -5.27
CA LYS A 299 -19.52 0.75 -5.00
C LYS A 299 -19.12 -0.43 -4.13
N MET A 300 -17.96 -1.05 -4.40
CA MET A 300 -17.45 -2.20 -3.67
C MET A 300 -16.96 -1.89 -2.26
N LYS A 301 -16.27 -0.75 -2.07
CA LYS A 301 -15.51 -0.45 -0.84
C LYS A 301 -16.18 0.53 0.10
N CYS A 302 -17.10 1.33 -0.43
CA CYS A 302 -17.72 2.43 0.27
C CYS A 302 -19.26 2.35 0.30
N ARG A 303 -19.85 1.22 -0.09
CA ARG A 303 -21.30 0.96 0.05
C ARG A 303 -21.68 1.05 1.53
N SER A 304 -22.73 1.80 1.84
CA SER A 304 -23.37 1.76 3.15
C SER A 304 -24.08 0.42 3.32
N CYS A 305 -23.88 -0.22 4.46
CA CYS A 305 -24.58 -1.47 4.80
C CYS A 305 -26.02 -1.18 5.18
#